data_bca13d91b3d408d820f919774b6c7d58
#
_entry.id   bca13d91b3d408d820f919774b6c7d58
#
_cell.length_a   1.000
_cell.length_b   1.000
_cell.length_c   1.000
_cell.angle_alpha   90.00
_cell.angle_beta   90.00
_cell.angle_gamma   90.00
#
_symmetry.space_group_name_H-M   'P 1'
#
loop_
_entity.id
_entity.type
_entity.pdbx_description
1 polymer ?
#
loop_
_entity_poly.entity_id
_entity_poly.type
_entity_poly.pdbx_seq_one_letter_code
_entity_poly.pdbx_strand_id
1 'polypeptide(L)' 'MNKKIKIEVEIDETTFNGLNNAVAAYGDICWSLYLGTEVPIRFEPLKQKSEEEIRARYNALADFYKIIEQEFNKK' A
#
# COMPACT_ATOMS: atom_id res chain seq x y z
N MET A 1 -4.45 2.36 19.05
CA MET A 1 -5.87 2.33 18.68
C MET A 1 -6.04 2.86 17.26
N ASN A 2 -6.78 2.14 16.44
CA ASN A 2 -6.98 2.55 15.05
C ASN A 2 -8.18 3.49 14.93
N LYS A 3 -7.94 4.65 14.35
CA LYS A 3 -9.01 5.56 14.00
C LYS A 3 -9.54 5.13 12.63
N LYS A 4 -10.85 4.97 12.53
CA LYS A 4 -11.48 4.60 11.27
C LYS A 4 -12.33 5.73 10.75
N ILE A 5 -12.27 5.94 9.45
CA ILE A 5 -13.13 6.94 8.79
C ILE A 5 -13.81 6.26 7.61
N LYS A 6 -14.96 6.80 7.24
CA LYS A 6 -15.65 6.37 6.03
C LYS A 6 -15.48 7.41 4.96
N ILE A 7 -15.10 6.95 3.77
CA ILE A 7 -14.90 7.84 2.63
C ILE A 7 -15.66 7.27 1.45
N GLU A 8 -16.38 8.14 0.75
CA GLU A 8 -17.08 7.75 -0.46
C GLU A 8 -16.45 8.50 -1.62
N VAL A 9 -15.89 7.77 -2.57
CA VAL A 9 -15.21 8.37 -3.72
C VAL A 9 -15.53 7.57 -4.96
N GLU A 10 -15.43 8.24 -6.11
CA GLU A 10 -15.50 7.57 -7.39
C GLU A 10 -14.08 7.40 -7.92
N ILE A 11 -13.79 6.21 -8.43
CA ILE A 11 -12.46 5.90 -8.93
C ILE A 11 -12.57 5.51 -10.39
N ASP A 12 -11.88 6.25 -11.24
CA ASP A 12 -11.82 5.93 -12.66
C ASP A 12 -10.65 4.99 -12.96
N GLU A 13 -10.57 4.59 -14.23
CA GLU A 13 -9.52 3.64 -14.65
C GLU A 13 -8.12 4.20 -14.45
N THR A 14 -7.94 5.50 -14.71
CA THR A 14 -6.64 6.15 -14.52
C THR A 14 -6.21 6.07 -13.06
N THR A 15 -7.12 6.38 -12.14
CA THR A 15 -6.84 6.32 -10.72
C THR A 15 -6.57 4.88 -10.27
N PHE A 16 -7.34 3.94 -10.79
CA PHE A 16 -7.16 2.53 -10.46
C PHE A 16 -5.78 2.04 -10.88
N ASN A 17 -5.35 2.40 -12.11
CA ASN A 17 -4.03 2.00 -12.60
C ASN A 17 -2.91 2.62 -11.76
N GLY A 18 -3.06 3.88 -11.37
CA GLY A 18 -2.11 4.54 -10.48
C GLY A 18 -2.03 3.86 -9.12
N LEU A 19 -3.18 3.47 -8.59
CA LEU A 19 -3.23 2.78 -7.31
C LEU A 19 -2.50 1.43 -7.40
N ASN A 20 -2.70 0.69 -8.47
CA ASN A 20 -2.00 -0.57 -8.70
C ASN A 20 -0.50 -0.37 -8.67
N ASN A 21 -0.01 0.64 -9.38
CA ASN A 21 1.42 0.95 -9.40
C ASN A 21 1.93 1.35 -8.02
N ALA A 22 1.14 2.11 -7.28
CA ALA A 22 1.54 2.55 -5.95
C ALA A 22 1.66 1.37 -4.98
N VAL A 23 0.72 0.45 -5.03
CA VAL A 23 0.76 -0.74 -4.18
C VAL A 23 1.99 -1.58 -4.51
N ALA A 24 2.25 -1.80 -5.80
CA ALA A 24 3.41 -2.57 -6.24
C ALA A 24 4.71 -1.91 -5.79
N ALA A 25 4.81 -0.58 -5.94
CA ALA A 25 6.00 0.16 -5.52
C ALA A 25 6.22 0.07 -4.01
N TYR A 26 5.15 0.14 -3.24
CA TYR A 26 5.26 0.02 -1.79
C TYR A 26 5.73 -1.38 -1.39
N GLY A 27 5.26 -2.40 -2.10
CA GLY A 27 5.72 -3.77 -1.88
C GLY A 27 7.22 -3.89 -2.12
N ASP A 28 7.74 -3.27 -3.18
CA ASP A 28 9.17 -3.27 -3.46
C ASP A 28 9.97 -2.59 -2.36
N ILE A 29 9.45 -1.50 -1.83
CA ILE A 29 10.10 -0.78 -0.73
C ILE A 29 10.12 -1.63 0.53
N CYS A 30 9.01 -2.30 0.84
CA CYS A 30 8.96 -3.20 2.00
C CYS A 30 9.96 -4.33 1.86
N TRP A 31 10.11 -4.86 0.66
CA TRP A 31 11.08 -5.92 0.39
C TRP A 31 12.51 -5.41 0.59
N SER A 32 12.79 -4.20 0.10
CA SER A 32 14.10 -3.57 0.28
C SER A 32 14.41 -3.35 1.76
N LEU A 33 13.42 -2.94 2.53
CA LEU A 33 13.57 -2.76 3.98
C LEU A 33 13.89 -4.10 4.66
N TYR A 34 13.21 -5.16 4.23
CA TYR A 34 13.45 -6.48 4.77
C TYR A 34 14.88 -6.96 4.49
N LEU A 35 15.36 -6.71 3.26
CA LEU A 35 16.70 -7.11 2.85
C LEU A 35 17.80 -6.18 3.38
N GLY A 36 17.44 -5.03 3.92
CA GLY A 36 18.41 -4.07 4.40
C GLY A 36 19.10 -3.28 3.29
N THR A 37 18.51 -3.23 2.10
CA THR A 37 19.06 -2.48 0.98
C THR A 37 18.57 -1.04 1.02
N GLU A 38 19.11 -0.20 0.14
CA GLU A 38 18.75 1.21 0.09
C GLU A 38 17.29 1.42 -0.28
N VAL A 39 16.67 2.43 0.36
CA VAL A 39 15.32 2.87 0.01
C VAL A 39 15.37 4.38 -0.19
N PRO A 40 14.38 4.94 -0.93
CA PRO A 40 14.30 6.39 -1.07
C PRO A 40 14.23 7.07 0.29
N ILE A 41 14.77 8.28 0.37
CA ILE A 41 14.89 8.99 1.64
C ILE A 41 13.55 9.17 2.35
N ARG A 42 12.48 9.27 1.58
CA ARG A 42 11.13 9.39 2.12
C ARG A 42 10.75 8.22 3.02
N PHE A 43 11.32 7.06 2.74
CA PHE A 43 10.99 5.83 3.46
C PHE A 43 12.02 5.43 4.51
N GLU A 44 13.05 6.26 4.69
CA GLU A 44 14.07 5.99 5.71
C GLU A 44 13.48 5.81 7.12
N PRO A 45 12.48 6.60 7.54
CA PRO A 45 11.90 6.41 8.87
C PRO A 45 11.32 5.01 9.10
N LEU A 46 10.96 4.30 8.03
CA LEU A 46 10.42 2.94 8.17
C LEU A 46 11.47 1.95 8.66
N LYS A 47 12.75 2.26 8.51
CA LYS A 47 13.83 1.40 9.01
C LYS A 47 13.78 1.23 10.52
N GLN A 48 13.13 2.16 11.22
CA GLN A 48 13.01 2.12 12.67
C GLN A 48 11.75 1.40 13.14
N LYS A 49 10.90 0.98 12.20
CA LYS A 49 9.68 0.26 12.53
C LYS A 49 9.94 -1.24 12.55
N SER A 50 9.15 -1.97 13.31
CA SER A 50 9.27 -3.42 13.33
C SER A 50 8.84 -4.00 11.99
N GLU A 51 9.34 -5.19 11.69
CA GLU A 51 8.94 -5.91 10.48
C GLU A 51 7.44 -6.17 10.47
N GLU A 52 6.87 -6.48 11.65
CA GLU A 52 5.43 -6.70 11.77
C GLU A 52 4.64 -5.46 11.37
N GLU A 53 5.08 -4.29 11.81
CA GLU A 53 4.35 -3.06 11.49
C GLU A 53 4.42 -2.74 10.00
N ILE A 54 5.61 -2.93 9.39
CA ILE A 54 5.78 -2.68 7.96
C ILE A 54 4.89 -3.62 7.16
N ARG A 55 4.88 -4.90 7.54
CA ARG A 55 4.05 -5.90 6.87
C ARG A 55 2.56 -5.60 7.03
N ALA A 56 2.15 -5.16 8.22
CA ALA A 56 0.76 -4.81 8.46
C ALA A 56 0.30 -3.67 7.58
N ARG A 57 1.17 -2.66 7.39
CA ARG A 57 0.84 -1.54 6.52
C ARG A 57 0.68 -1.97 5.07
N TYR A 58 1.59 -2.81 4.60
CA TYR A 58 1.50 -3.31 3.23
C TYR A 58 0.23 -4.15 3.03
N ASN A 59 -0.04 -5.05 3.96
CA ASN A 59 -1.20 -5.93 3.86
C ASN A 59 -2.50 -5.14 3.86
N ALA A 60 -2.59 -4.11 4.70
CA ALA A 60 -3.78 -3.27 4.75
C ALA A 60 -4.00 -2.56 3.43
N LEU A 61 -2.93 -2.04 2.83
CA LEU A 61 -3.02 -1.35 1.55
C LEU A 61 -3.39 -2.32 0.43
N ALA A 62 -2.79 -3.51 0.43
CA ALA A 62 -3.07 -4.52 -0.57
C ALA A 62 -4.52 -5.01 -0.47
N ASP A 63 -5.03 -5.18 0.75
CA ASP A 63 -6.42 -5.59 0.95
C ASP A 63 -7.38 -4.51 0.44
N PHE A 64 -7.08 -3.26 0.69
CA PHE A 64 -7.86 -2.15 0.19
C PHE A 64 -7.89 -2.16 -1.34
N TYR A 65 -6.73 -2.36 -1.96
CA TYR A 65 -6.63 -2.45 -3.41
C TYR A 65 -7.50 -3.58 -3.96
N LYS A 66 -7.49 -4.74 -3.31
CA LYS A 66 -8.28 -5.88 -3.75
C LYS A 66 -9.78 -5.59 -3.74
N ILE A 67 -10.25 -4.84 -2.75
CA ILE A 67 -11.66 -4.46 -2.68
C ILE A 67 -12.02 -3.60 -3.89
N ILE A 68 -11.16 -2.65 -4.23
CA ILE A 68 -11.39 -1.78 -5.39
C ILE A 68 -11.34 -2.59 -6.68
N GLU A 69 -10.37 -3.49 -6.80
CA GLU A 69 -10.24 -4.35 -7.98
C GLU A 69 -11.50 -5.18 -8.21
N GLN A 70 -12.07 -5.73 -7.14
CA GLN A 70 -13.30 -6.51 -7.26
C GLN A 70 -14.46 -5.68 -7.78
N GLU A 71 -14.55 -4.41 -7.36
CA GLU A 71 -15.60 -3.53 -7.84
C GLU A 71 -15.43 -3.22 -9.34
N PHE A 72 -14.19 -3.00 -9.77
CA PHE A 72 -13.94 -2.77 -11.19
C PHE A 72 -14.27 -3.99 -12.04
N ASN A 73 -14.01 -5.18 -11.53
CA ASN A 73 -14.20 -6.42 -12.29
C ASN A 73 -15.64 -6.89 -12.33
N LYS A 74 -16.53 -6.23 -11.62
CA LYS A 74 -17.95 -6.59 -11.61
C LYS A 74 -18.68 -6.22 -12.90
N LYS A 75 -18.08 -5.43 -13.74
CA LYS A 75 -18.71 -4.98 -15.00
C LYS A 75 -18.32 -5.85 -16.16
#